data_9f74455acb3647d02a3f6ea0b89018d8
#
_entry.id   9f74455acb3647d02a3f6ea0b89018d8
#
_cell.length_a   1.000
_cell.length_b   1.000
_cell.length_c   1.000
_cell.angle_alpha   90.00
_cell.angle_beta   90.00
_cell.angle_gamma   90.00
#
_symmetry.space_group_name_H-M   'P 1'
#
loop_
_entity.id
_entity.type
_entity.pdbx_description
1 polymer ?
#
loop_
_entity_poly.entity_id
_entity_poly.type
_entity_poly.pdbx_seq_one_letter_code
_entity_poly.pdbx_strand_id
1 'polypeptide(L)'
;MQLEVEDWVRRNWMASEYGMRFSRERLRLRSGGVFDFDAVSDDHSVVATISTSGSKTSGGRPAVGKILKLRSDMLFLTMVEAKQRIIVLTERDMCDYCEKEKAAGRIPPEIDFVCAIIPDDLRSRLVAARLKASKESLGKPQAAADEW
;
A
#
# COMPACT_ATOMS: atom_id res chain seq x y z
N MET A 1 8.75 11.26 -1.84
CA MET A 1 8.90 10.22 -2.88
C MET A 1 7.77 9.20 -2.86
N GLN A 2 7.47 8.64 -1.73
CA GLN A 2 6.34 7.72 -1.63
C GLN A 2 5.02 8.37 -2.06
N LEU A 3 4.79 9.60 -1.63
CA LEU A 3 3.56 10.32 -2.00
C LEU A 3 3.46 10.54 -3.50
N GLU A 4 4.60 10.77 -4.17
CA GLU A 4 4.60 10.94 -5.60
C GLU A 4 4.24 9.65 -6.34
N VAL A 5 4.76 8.51 -5.85
CA VAL A 5 4.43 7.20 -6.43
C VAL A 5 2.96 6.88 -6.20
N GLU A 6 2.46 7.10 -5.00
CA GLU A 6 1.05 6.88 -4.70
C GLU A 6 0.15 7.73 -5.59
N ASP A 7 0.53 8.99 -5.79
CA ASP A 7 -0.22 9.90 -6.64
C ASP A 7 -0.24 9.41 -8.09
N TRP A 8 0.90 8.96 -8.59
CA TRP A 8 0.99 8.42 -9.94
C TRP A 8 0.14 7.16 -10.09
N VAL A 9 0.18 6.24 -9.11
CA VAL A 9 -0.60 5.01 -9.13
C VAL A 9 -2.09 5.36 -9.18
N ARG A 10 -2.52 6.27 -8.33
CA ARG A 10 -3.93 6.66 -8.25
C ARG A 10 -4.41 7.31 -9.55
N ARG A 11 -3.66 8.25 -10.06
CA ARG A 11 -4.09 9.06 -11.21
C ARG A 11 -3.92 8.37 -12.55
N ASN A 12 -2.93 7.49 -12.66
CA ASN A 12 -2.61 6.88 -13.94
C ASN A 12 -2.91 5.39 -13.98
N TRP A 13 -2.26 4.61 -13.13
CA TRP A 13 -2.41 3.15 -13.19
C TRP A 13 -3.83 2.70 -12.86
N MET A 14 -4.37 3.18 -11.75
CA MET A 14 -5.72 2.79 -11.33
C MET A 14 -6.79 3.33 -12.26
N ALA A 15 -6.65 4.57 -12.70
CA ALA A 15 -7.61 5.16 -13.63
C ALA A 15 -7.68 4.38 -14.94
N SER A 16 -6.53 3.94 -15.44
CA SER A 16 -6.47 3.13 -16.65
C SER A 16 -7.01 1.72 -16.42
N GLU A 17 -6.61 1.09 -15.32
CA GLU A 17 -6.98 -0.29 -15.04
C GLU A 17 -8.48 -0.46 -14.77
N TYR A 18 -9.07 0.48 -14.06
CA TYR A 18 -10.47 0.38 -13.66
C TYR A 18 -11.40 1.27 -14.46
N GLY A 19 -10.88 2.11 -15.34
CA GLY A 19 -11.71 2.99 -16.16
C GLY A 19 -12.48 4.04 -15.36
N MET A 20 -11.95 4.44 -14.21
CA MET A 20 -12.60 5.41 -13.33
C MET A 20 -11.56 6.31 -12.69
N ARG A 21 -11.99 7.48 -12.25
CA ARG A 21 -11.10 8.37 -11.51
C ARG A 21 -11.09 7.95 -10.05
N PHE A 22 -9.93 8.09 -9.43
CA PHE A 22 -9.72 7.79 -8.03
C PHE A 22 -9.18 9.01 -7.31
N SER A 23 -9.58 9.19 -6.06
CA SER A 23 -9.03 10.25 -5.20
C SER A 23 -8.87 9.72 -3.79
N ARG A 24 -7.99 10.36 -3.02
CA ARG A 24 -7.89 10.08 -1.59
C ARG A 24 -9.16 10.58 -0.94
N GLU A 25 -9.74 9.77 -0.07
CA GLU A 25 -10.97 10.16 0.60
C GLU A 25 -11.06 9.59 1.99
N ARG A 26 -11.60 10.37 2.89
CA ARG A 26 -11.93 9.92 4.23
C ARG A 26 -13.33 9.34 4.18
N LEU A 27 -13.47 8.08 4.53
CA LEU A 27 -14.77 7.41 4.50
C LEU A 27 -15.18 6.96 5.89
N ARG A 28 -16.48 6.90 6.13
CA ARG A 28 -17.01 6.38 7.37
C ARG A 28 -16.97 4.85 7.33
N LEU A 29 -16.56 4.26 8.43
CA LEU A 29 -16.54 2.81 8.60
C LEU A 29 -17.86 2.34 9.21
N ARG A 30 -18.18 1.07 9.04
CA ARG A 30 -19.43 0.52 9.58
C ARG A 30 -19.54 0.67 11.09
N SER A 31 -18.41 0.69 11.79
CA SER A 31 -18.39 0.87 13.23
C SER A 31 -18.58 2.31 13.67
N GLY A 32 -18.64 3.26 12.74
CA GLY A 32 -18.88 4.66 13.03
C GLY A 32 -17.65 5.56 13.02
N GLY A 33 -16.45 4.98 13.00
CA GLY A 33 -15.23 5.77 12.89
C GLY A 33 -14.96 6.15 11.43
N VAL A 34 -13.81 6.77 11.17
CA VAL A 34 -13.42 7.19 9.83
C VAL A 34 -12.00 6.71 9.54
N PHE A 35 -11.69 6.57 8.26
CA PHE A 35 -10.34 6.22 7.83
C PHE A 35 -10.05 6.87 6.48
N ASP A 36 -8.80 7.31 6.28
CA ASP A 36 -8.39 7.94 5.05
C ASP A 36 -7.85 6.86 4.10
N PHE A 37 -8.61 6.56 3.07
CA PHE A 37 -8.20 5.57 2.08
C PHE A 37 -7.41 6.24 0.97
N ASP A 38 -6.40 5.56 0.48
CA ASP A 38 -5.49 6.13 -0.52
C ASP A 38 -6.14 6.34 -1.87
N ALA A 39 -7.11 5.53 -2.23
CA ALA A 39 -7.79 5.65 -3.51
C ALA A 39 -9.23 5.16 -3.40
N VAL A 40 -10.16 6.04 -3.75
CA VAL A 40 -11.59 5.73 -3.76
C VAL A 40 -12.11 6.16 -5.12
N SER A 41 -12.83 5.27 -5.80
CA SER A 41 -13.39 5.59 -7.11
C SER A 41 -14.50 6.63 -6.98
N ASP A 42 -14.78 7.36 -8.06
CA ASP A 42 -15.80 8.41 -8.05
C ASP A 42 -17.18 7.89 -7.61
N ASP A 43 -17.51 6.67 -7.95
CA ASP A 43 -18.79 6.08 -7.57
C ASP A 43 -18.71 5.31 -6.24
N HIS A 44 -17.59 5.34 -5.56
CA HIS A 44 -17.33 4.67 -4.28
C HIS A 44 -17.44 3.14 -4.34
N SER A 45 -17.43 2.57 -5.53
CA SER A 45 -17.53 1.11 -5.66
C SER A 45 -16.19 0.40 -5.38
N VAL A 46 -15.07 1.08 -5.63
CA VAL A 46 -13.73 0.52 -5.43
C VAL A 46 -13.00 1.36 -4.39
N VAL A 47 -12.54 0.70 -3.34
CA VAL A 47 -11.78 1.37 -2.28
C VAL A 47 -10.44 0.65 -2.14
N ALA A 48 -9.37 1.40 -2.09
CA ALA A 48 -8.03 0.82 -2.09
C ALA A 48 -7.08 1.55 -1.16
N THR A 49 -6.08 0.80 -0.69
CA THR A 49 -4.87 1.37 -0.11
C THR A 49 -3.72 1.07 -1.05
N ILE A 50 -2.67 1.90 -1.01
CA ILE A 50 -1.53 1.77 -1.89
C ILE A 50 -0.27 1.61 -1.05
N SER A 51 0.48 0.55 -1.28
CA SER A 51 1.74 0.33 -0.60
C SER A 51 2.89 0.40 -1.58
N THR A 52 3.90 1.21 -1.25
CA THR A 52 5.12 1.34 -2.04
C THR A 52 6.30 0.66 -1.36
N SER A 53 6.04 -0.15 -0.34
CA SER A 53 7.08 -0.77 0.47
C SER A 53 7.35 -2.22 0.05
N GLY A 54 8.59 -2.64 0.17
CA GLY A 54 8.94 -4.04 -0.02
C GLY A 54 8.66 -4.85 1.23
N SER A 55 8.70 -6.17 1.10
CA SER A 55 8.48 -7.08 2.23
C SER A 55 9.74 -7.28 3.07
N LYS A 56 10.88 -6.79 2.59
CA LYS A 56 12.16 -6.92 3.28
C LYS A 56 12.83 -5.57 3.41
N THR A 57 13.64 -5.42 4.47
CA THR A 57 14.45 -4.22 4.65
C THR A 57 15.62 -4.25 3.66
N SER A 58 16.37 -3.16 3.59
CA SER A 58 17.57 -3.09 2.73
C SER A 58 18.60 -4.14 3.12
N GLY A 59 18.57 -4.64 4.36
CA GLY A 59 19.47 -5.72 4.79
C GLY A 59 18.93 -7.12 4.56
N GLY A 60 17.81 -7.26 3.85
CA GLY A 60 17.24 -8.57 3.56
C GLY A 60 16.40 -9.18 4.66
N ARG A 61 16.17 -8.48 5.74
CA ARG A 61 15.33 -8.97 6.84
C ARG A 61 13.86 -8.62 6.59
N PRO A 62 12.91 -9.37 7.18
CA PRO A 62 11.50 -9.03 7.05
C PRO A 62 11.23 -7.60 7.51
N ALA A 63 10.48 -6.86 6.72
CA ALA A 63 10.08 -5.50 7.07
C ALA A 63 8.81 -5.57 7.92
N VAL A 64 8.95 -5.94 9.17
CA VAL A 64 7.82 -6.22 10.07
C VAL A 64 6.86 -5.04 10.19
N GLY A 65 7.38 -3.84 10.37
CA GLY A 65 6.54 -2.65 10.48
C GLY A 65 5.69 -2.41 9.24
N LYS A 66 6.26 -2.64 8.06
CA LYS A 66 5.54 -2.46 6.79
C LYS A 66 4.46 -3.53 6.61
N ILE A 67 4.77 -4.75 7.02
CA ILE A 67 3.81 -5.85 6.96
C ILE A 67 2.66 -5.60 7.92
N LEU A 68 2.94 -5.12 9.13
CA LEU A 68 1.89 -4.80 10.10
C LEU A 68 1.03 -3.63 9.63
N LYS A 69 1.62 -2.64 8.97
CA LYS A 69 0.86 -1.54 8.38
C LYS A 69 -0.11 -2.07 7.33
N LEU A 70 0.35 -3.02 6.51
CA LEU A 70 -0.48 -3.63 5.50
C LEU A 70 -1.66 -4.37 6.15
N ARG A 71 -1.43 -5.09 7.24
CA ARG A 71 -2.50 -5.78 7.95
C ARG A 71 -3.49 -4.82 8.60
N SER A 72 -3.01 -3.67 9.07
CA SER A 72 -3.88 -2.62 9.57
C SER A 72 -4.77 -2.10 8.44
N ASP A 73 -4.22 -1.88 7.25
CA ASP A 73 -4.98 -1.44 6.09
C ASP A 73 -6.06 -2.48 5.72
N MET A 74 -5.73 -3.77 5.81
CA MET A 74 -6.70 -4.84 5.57
C MET A 74 -7.88 -4.74 6.52
N LEU A 75 -7.61 -4.49 7.79
CA LEU A 75 -8.66 -4.36 8.78
C LEU A 75 -9.64 -3.24 8.38
N PHE A 76 -9.12 -2.06 8.05
CA PHE A 76 -9.98 -0.94 7.69
C PHE A 76 -10.72 -1.18 6.38
N LEU A 77 -10.10 -1.87 5.43
CA LEU A 77 -10.78 -2.24 4.19
C LEU A 77 -11.97 -3.18 4.44
N THR A 78 -11.88 -4.05 5.43
CA THR A 78 -13.02 -4.93 5.75
C THR A 78 -14.16 -4.17 6.43
N MET A 79 -13.89 -2.97 6.93
CA MET A 79 -14.87 -2.18 7.68
C MET A 79 -15.59 -1.12 6.84
N VAL A 80 -15.22 -0.95 5.59
CA VAL A 80 -15.83 0.05 4.72
C VAL A 80 -16.78 -0.62 3.74
N GLU A 81 -17.84 0.09 3.34
CA GLU A 81 -18.76 -0.41 2.34
C GLU A 81 -18.14 -0.19 0.96
N ALA A 82 -17.97 -1.24 0.21
CA ALA A 82 -17.42 -1.18 -1.15
C ALA A 82 -17.74 -2.47 -1.89
N LYS A 83 -17.76 -2.39 -3.22
CA LYS A 83 -17.92 -3.59 -4.02
C LYS A 83 -16.60 -4.31 -4.21
N GLN A 84 -15.51 -3.55 -4.31
CA GLN A 84 -14.17 -4.13 -4.39
C GLN A 84 -13.27 -3.46 -3.38
N ARG A 85 -12.48 -4.27 -2.68
CA ARG A 85 -11.51 -3.82 -1.68
C ARG A 85 -10.15 -4.29 -2.13
N ILE A 86 -9.26 -3.35 -2.43
CA ILE A 86 -8.01 -3.65 -3.10
C ILE A 86 -6.83 -3.09 -2.34
N ILE A 87 -5.75 -3.83 -2.29
CA ILE A 87 -4.46 -3.30 -1.88
C ILE A 87 -3.58 -3.31 -3.12
N VAL A 88 -3.17 -2.11 -3.53
CA VAL A 88 -2.30 -1.94 -4.68
C VAL A 88 -0.86 -1.94 -4.19
N LEU A 89 -0.04 -2.79 -4.78
CA LEU A 89 1.35 -2.96 -4.39
C LEU A 89 2.24 -2.57 -5.56
N THR A 90 3.35 -1.90 -5.29
CA THR A 90 4.27 -1.49 -6.34
C THR A 90 5.56 -2.31 -6.32
N GLU A 91 5.83 -3.08 -5.25
CA GLU A 91 7.06 -3.83 -5.11
C GLU A 91 6.83 -5.31 -5.27
N ARG A 92 7.60 -5.94 -6.13
CA ARG A 92 7.41 -7.34 -6.52
C ARG A 92 7.49 -8.29 -5.33
N ASP A 93 8.45 -8.08 -4.44
CA ASP A 93 8.61 -8.95 -3.28
C ASP A 93 7.40 -8.86 -2.34
N MET A 94 6.80 -7.70 -2.20
CA MET A 94 5.58 -7.55 -1.40
C MET A 94 4.39 -8.21 -2.09
N CYS A 95 4.32 -8.14 -3.43
CA CYS A 95 3.30 -8.85 -4.18
C CYS A 95 3.41 -10.35 -3.93
N ASP A 96 4.62 -10.89 -4.01
CA ASP A 96 4.85 -12.32 -3.78
C ASP A 96 4.50 -12.73 -2.35
N TYR A 97 4.88 -11.90 -1.39
CA TYR A 97 4.56 -12.14 0.02
C TYR A 97 3.03 -12.21 0.22
N CYS A 98 2.30 -11.22 -0.30
CA CYS A 98 0.85 -11.15 -0.13
C CYS A 98 0.14 -12.31 -0.83
N GLU A 99 0.63 -12.71 -1.99
CA GLU A 99 0.06 -13.85 -2.71
C GLU A 99 0.23 -15.13 -1.91
N LYS A 100 1.36 -15.34 -1.28
CA LYS A 100 1.60 -16.51 -0.45
C LYS A 100 0.68 -16.51 0.78
N GLU A 101 0.51 -15.34 1.39
CA GLU A 101 -0.38 -15.22 2.56
C GLU A 101 -1.83 -15.49 2.17
N LYS A 102 -2.25 -15.04 1.00
CA LYS A 102 -3.60 -15.30 0.52
C LYS A 102 -3.79 -16.79 0.22
N ALA A 103 -2.82 -17.41 -0.44
CA ALA A 103 -2.88 -18.84 -0.73
C ALA A 103 -2.89 -19.69 0.54
N ALA A 104 -2.26 -19.20 1.60
CA ALA A 104 -2.24 -19.89 2.90
C ALA A 104 -3.51 -19.65 3.72
N GLY A 105 -4.46 -18.87 3.19
CA GLY A 105 -5.71 -18.62 3.91
C GLY A 105 -5.59 -17.63 5.04
N ARG A 106 -4.58 -16.78 5.04
CA ARG A 106 -4.36 -15.81 6.12
C ARG A 106 -4.77 -14.38 5.76
N ILE A 107 -5.52 -14.20 4.68
CA ILE A 107 -6.00 -12.90 4.24
C ILE A 107 -7.52 -12.94 4.16
N PRO A 108 -8.23 -11.88 4.57
CA PRO A 108 -9.68 -11.84 4.40
C PRO A 108 -10.05 -12.04 2.93
N PRO A 109 -10.99 -12.95 2.63
CA PRO A 109 -11.28 -13.31 1.24
C PRO A 109 -11.81 -12.16 0.38
N GLU A 110 -12.36 -11.12 1.00
CA GLU A 110 -12.87 -9.99 0.25
C GLU A 110 -11.81 -9.00 -0.19
N ILE A 111 -10.55 -9.18 0.20
CA ILE A 111 -9.47 -8.28 -0.19
C ILE A 111 -8.69 -8.88 -1.35
N ASP A 112 -8.51 -8.08 -2.40
CA ASP A 112 -7.71 -8.46 -3.54
C ASP A 112 -6.41 -7.68 -3.56
N PHE A 113 -5.33 -8.32 -3.98
CA PHE A 113 -4.05 -7.66 -4.17
C PHE A 113 -3.81 -7.47 -5.67
N VAL A 114 -3.32 -6.31 -6.05
CA VAL A 114 -2.91 -6.06 -7.43
C VAL A 114 -1.53 -5.44 -7.43
N CYS A 115 -0.72 -5.79 -8.43
CA CYS A 115 0.62 -5.28 -8.55
C CYS A 115 0.65 -4.26 -9.66
N ALA A 116 0.93 -3.01 -9.32
CA ALA A 116 1.02 -1.93 -10.28
C ALA A 116 2.45 -1.81 -10.78
N ILE A 117 2.62 -1.59 -12.08
CA ILE A 117 3.93 -1.38 -12.67
C ILE A 117 4.12 0.12 -12.79
N ILE A 118 5.11 0.65 -12.10
CA ILE A 118 5.40 2.09 -12.14
C ILE A 118 6.52 2.36 -13.15
N PRO A 119 6.60 3.59 -13.72
CA PRO A 119 7.63 3.92 -14.68
C PRO A 119 9.04 3.77 -14.11
N ASP A 120 10.00 3.39 -14.95
CA ASP A 120 11.37 3.13 -14.52
C ASP A 120 12.03 4.30 -13.81
N ASP A 121 11.82 5.52 -14.29
CA ASP A 121 12.42 6.70 -13.67
C ASP A 121 11.83 6.93 -12.26
N LEU A 122 10.55 6.72 -12.10
CA LEU A 122 9.89 6.87 -10.81
C LEU A 122 10.37 5.78 -9.85
N ARG A 123 10.53 4.55 -10.36
CA ARG A 123 11.04 3.44 -9.58
C ARG A 123 12.48 3.70 -9.12
N SER A 124 13.32 4.21 -10.02
CA SER A 124 14.70 4.52 -9.69
C SER A 124 14.80 5.55 -8.57
N ARG A 125 13.96 6.57 -8.63
CA ARG A 125 13.94 7.60 -7.60
C ARG A 125 13.43 7.06 -6.26
N LEU A 126 12.45 6.17 -6.31
CA LEU A 126 11.92 5.54 -5.10
C LEU A 126 12.98 4.68 -4.41
N VAL A 127 13.71 3.89 -5.18
CA VAL A 127 14.80 3.06 -4.65
C VAL A 127 15.89 3.92 -4.03
N ALA A 128 16.30 5.00 -4.72
CA ALA A 128 17.31 5.92 -4.22
C ALA A 128 16.85 6.58 -2.91
N ALA A 129 15.60 6.97 -2.82
CA ALA A 129 15.07 7.59 -1.61
C ALA A 129 15.07 6.61 -0.44
N ARG A 130 14.77 5.34 -0.69
CA ARG A 130 14.83 4.33 0.37
C ARG A 130 16.25 4.08 0.86
N LEU A 131 17.19 4.01 -0.05
CA LEU A 131 18.59 3.82 0.34
C LEU A 131 19.10 4.98 1.16
N LYS A 132 18.73 6.21 0.77
CA LYS A 132 19.11 7.39 1.53
C LYS A 132 18.50 7.36 2.93
N ALA A 133 17.22 7.06 3.04
CA ALA A 133 16.54 6.97 4.33
C ALA A 133 17.15 5.89 5.21
N SER A 134 17.50 4.75 4.62
CA SER A 134 18.13 3.66 5.35
C SER A 134 19.49 4.08 5.92
N LYS A 135 20.30 4.79 5.14
CA LYS A 135 21.59 5.28 5.60
C LYS A 135 21.42 6.30 6.70
N GLU A 136 20.48 7.19 6.58
CA GLU A 136 20.19 8.17 7.61
C GLU A 136 19.74 7.50 8.91
N SER A 137 18.89 6.48 8.81
CA SER A 137 18.46 5.74 9.99
C SER A 137 19.62 5.04 10.70
N LEU A 138 20.53 4.47 9.95
CA LEU A 138 21.67 3.80 10.55
C LEU A 138 22.58 4.78 11.26
N GLY A 139 22.59 6.03 10.89
CA GLY A 139 23.39 7.01 11.55
C GLY A 139 22.76 7.61 12.80
N LYS A 140 21.53 7.24 13.13
CA LYS A 140 20.84 7.80 14.28
C LYS A 140 20.68 6.76 15.36
N PRO A 141 20.80 7.18 16.58
CA PRO A 141 20.71 6.21 17.61
C PRO A 141 19.29 5.98 17.89
N GLN A 142 18.43 5.60 17.68
CA GLN A 142 17.22 5.45 18.01
C GLN A 142 16.34 4.82 17.54
N ALA A 143 15.69 4.52 17.61
CA ALA A 143 15.02 3.73 17.27
C ALA A 143 13.81 3.79 17.01
N ALA A 144 13.22 3.78 17.25
CA ALA A 144 12.13 3.97 16.95
C ALA A 144 11.28 3.29 16.44
N ALA A 145 10.83 3.01 16.53
CA ALA A 145 9.94 2.23 16.16
C ALA A 145 8.89 2.79 15.61
N ASP A 146 8.80 3.50 15.19
CA ASP A 146 7.77 3.97 14.75
C ASP A 146 7.65 3.89 13.43
N GLU A 147 7.74 2.92 12.84
CA GLU A 147 7.57 2.75 11.54
C GLU A 147 6.22 2.68 11.19
N TRP A 148 5.29 2.81 11.93
CA TRP A 148 3.94 2.72 11.55
C TRP A 148 3.43 4.00 10.97
#